data_d41000715252020a55a836f80efab8c0
#
_entry.id   d41000715252020a55a836f80efab8c0
#
_cell.length_a   1.000
_cell.length_b   1.000
_cell.length_c   1.000
_cell.angle_alpha   90.00
_cell.angle_beta   90.00
_cell.angle_gamma   90.00
#
_symmetry.space_group_name_H-M   'P 1'
#
loop_
_entity.id
_entity.type
_entity.pdbx_description
1 polymer ?
#
loop_
_entity_poly.entity_id
_entity_poly.type
_entity_poly.pdbx_seq_one_letter_code
_entity_poly.pdbx_strand_id
1 'polypeptide(L)'
;MFNKLIKLFVILGLFYQTPVYSKSASFNEFNSRDLSNYFSGIIAFENKDNSDALKFFNASKVLLNKHDAYLKRYSFSLVLENKVAQAINVIKNSSNNENLDFFEAYLLLIADSLKKNNLNQAEKYLNLSLQFQNENRFNFVIYETLRQYLYTFKNKKTLFNKKNFGNISIINQAFLRCYLKKENTRSSFLNLINNPDGDYSRYIFFYINYLIENNQIEEAKAVTDQLEYISSTLLLSQSKSWVDGKKFKEFGKIFSCNNHNDIVSEFLFLISNLYSSQEDIEKSNFYLNLSNYLNPKFILNSSLVAENFYLNGEYDKAKKILSIFDKKYEFYYWFRLKKEAQIIIKDKGYEEGIDYLSSKFSKIKNPNEKIVFDVANFYKNSKNYEKAIEYYTKIISSLDDNSEIKSDLLYRRGGSYERLGDYQKADEDLKYSLKINPDDAYVLNYLAYSWLERDYKIDQAMEMLEKAYALRSNDPYITDSIGWAYYLIENYIEAEKYIKKAVELMPEDPTVNDHYGDILWKLNRNIQARYFWNYVLSLDDADEDIKKNINIKIIEGLHNS
;
A
#
# COMPACT_ATOMS: atom_id res chain seq x y z
N MET A 1 28.72 -39.26 63.46
CA MET A 1 28.72 -37.88 64.02
C MET A 1 28.99 -36.83 62.94
N PHE A 2 29.88 -37.04 62.01
CA PHE A 2 30.24 -36.08 60.94
C PHE A 2 29.10 -35.66 60.02
N ASN A 3 28.21 -36.56 59.65
CA ASN A 3 27.07 -36.25 58.73
C ASN A 3 25.94 -35.43 59.41
N LYS A 4 25.85 -35.35 60.72
CA LYS A 4 24.90 -34.49 61.43
C LYS A 4 25.42 -33.06 61.57
N LEU A 5 26.75 -32.88 61.68
CA LEU A 5 27.40 -31.57 61.72
C LEU A 5 27.30 -30.84 60.34
N ILE A 6 27.49 -31.59 59.24
CA ILE A 6 27.36 -31.02 57.86
C ILE A 6 25.92 -30.56 57.59
N LYS A 7 24.91 -31.33 58.01
CA LYS A 7 23.50 -30.92 57.87
C LYS A 7 23.17 -29.67 58.72
N LEU A 8 23.77 -29.54 59.89
CA LEU A 8 23.59 -28.38 60.75
C LEU A 8 24.27 -27.14 60.16
N PHE A 9 25.43 -27.25 59.52
CA PHE A 9 26.12 -26.16 58.84
C PHE A 9 25.38 -25.70 57.55
N VAL A 10 24.76 -26.63 56.81
CA VAL A 10 23.95 -26.31 55.63
C VAL A 10 22.66 -25.59 56.04
N ILE A 11 22.05 -26.03 57.15
CA ILE A 11 20.84 -25.36 57.68
C ILE A 11 21.18 -23.96 58.27
N LEU A 12 22.28 -23.80 58.97
CA LEU A 12 22.72 -22.50 59.44
C LEU A 12 23.18 -21.57 58.31
N GLY A 13 23.75 -22.09 57.22
CA GLY A 13 24.09 -21.33 56.01
C GLY A 13 22.87 -20.81 55.26
N LEU A 14 21.73 -21.51 55.34
CA LEU A 14 20.46 -21.04 54.75
C LEU A 14 19.75 -19.92 55.52
N PHE A 15 20.10 -19.73 56.80
CA PHE A 15 19.60 -18.63 57.65
C PHE A 15 20.51 -17.39 57.67
N TYR A 16 21.74 -17.46 57.19
CA TYR A 16 22.60 -16.32 56.92
C TYR A 16 22.44 -15.85 55.46
N GLN A 17 21.23 -15.61 55.03
CA GLN A 17 21.02 -14.69 53.91
C GLN A 17 21.29 -13.29 54.46
N THR A 18 22.47 -12.74 54.22
CA THR A 18 22.67 -11.31 54.29
C THR A 18 21.56 -10.70 53.44
N PRO A 19 20.72 -9.78 53.97
CA PRO A 19 19.77 -9.09 53.14
C PRO A 19 20.61 -8.43 52.03
N VAL A 20 20.46 -8.89 50.80
CA VAL A 20 20.93 -8.16 49.64
C VAL A 20 20.05 -6.94 49.63
N TYR A 21 20.48 -5.87 50.31
CA TYR A 21 19.96 -4.57 50.02
C TYR A 21 20.37 -4.26 48.60
N SER A 22 19.52 -4.61 47.64
CA SER A 22 19.52 -3.88 46.43
C SER A 22 19.40 -2.43 46.89
N LYS A 23 20.38 -1.58 46.60
CA LYS A 23 20.17 -0.16 46.64
C LYS A 23 19.00 0.09 45.71
N SER A 24 17.79 0.07 46.22
CA SER A 24 16.66 0.71 45.58
C SER A 24 17.11 2.16 45.46
N ALA A 25 17.57 2.55 44.31
CA ALA A 25 17.53 3.95 43.94
C ALA A 25 16.15 4.41 44.38
N SER A 26 16.12 5.37 45.26
CA SER A 26 14.98 5.78 46.08
C SER A 26 13.69 5.73 45.25
N PHE A 27 12.84 4.74 45.50
CA PHE A 27 11.47 4.64 44.96
C PHE A 27 10.58 5.84 45.36
N ASN A 28 11.11 6.74 46.15
CA ASN A 28 10.46 7.99 46.58
C ASN A 28 10.32 9.05 45.47
N GLU A 29 10.88 8.85 44.29
CA GLU A 29 10.78 9.81 43.18
C GLU A 29 9.64 9.52 42.21
N PHE A 30 8.99 8.36 42.27
CA PHE A 30 7.92 7.98 41.36
C PHE A 30 6.63 7.64 42.11
N ASN A 31 5.55 8.34 41.77
CA ASN A 31 4.22 7.98 42.23
C ASN A 31 3.79 6.69 41.48
N SER A 32 3.18 5.72 42.21
CA SER A 32 2.66 4.49 41.63
C SER A 32 1.64 4.74 40.49
N ARG A 33 0.89 5.83 40.57
CA ARG A 33 -0.04 6.27 39.55
C ARG A 33 0.69 6.66 38.23
N ASP A 34 1.82 7.34 38.31
CA ASP A 34 2.59 7.75 37.13
C ASP A 34 3.20 6.54 36.44
N LEU A 35 3.70 5.56 37.21
CA LEU A 35 4.18 4.29 36.67
C LEU A 35 3.04 3.47 36.04
N SER A 36 1.89 3.39 36.71
CA SER A 36 0.70 2.70 36.16
C SER A 36 0.27 3.33 34.83
N ASN A 37 0.17 4.65 34.77
CA ASN A 37 -0.14 5.35 33.51
C ASN A 37 0.91 5.08 32.44
N TYR A 38 2.20 5.09 32.79
CA TYR A 38 3.26 4.81 31.83
C TYR A 38 3.15 3.38 31.24
N PHE A 39 2.97 2.37 32.08
CA PHE A 39 2.78 0.99 31.61
C PHE A 39 1.49 0.82 30.79
N SER A 40 0.39 1.45 31.18
CA SER A 40 -0.83 1.49 30.38
C SER A 40 -0.60 2.15 29.02
N GLY A 41 0.21 3.22 29.00
CA GLY A 41 0.63 3.88 27.76
C GLY A 41 1.47 2.96 26.84
N ILE A 42 2.39 2.18 27.42
CA ILE A 42 3.16 1.18 26.66
C ILE A 42 2.23 0.12 26.08
N ILE A 43 1.34 -0.45 26.88
CA ILE A 43 0.40 -1.49 26.41
C ILE A 43 -0.49 -0.96 25.29
N ALA A 44 -1.04 0.25 25.45
CA ALA A 44 -1.86 0.88 24.40
C ALA A 44 -1.03 1.13 23.12
N PHE A 45 0.22 1.57 23.25
CA PHE A 45 1.12 1.79 22.13
C PHE A 45 1.43 0.50 21.37
N GLU A 46 1.80 -0.57 22.08
CA GLU A 46 2.09 -1.88 21.46
C GLU A 46 0.83 -2.49 20.81
N ASN A 47 -0.36 -2.19 21.35
CA ASN A 47 -1.64 -2.58 20.75
C ASN A 47 -2.11 -1.63 19.63
N LYS A 48 -1.25 -0.69 19.19
CA LYS A 48 -1.55 0.29 18.13
C LYS A 48 -2.69 1.27 18.46
N ASP A 49 -3.17 1.31 19.69
CA ASP A 49 -4.11 2.32 20.17
C ASP A 49 -3.35 3.59 20.57
N ASN A 50 -2.94 4.34 19.56
CA ASN A 50 -2.11 5.50 19.74
C ASN A 50 -2.82 6.64 20.47
N SER A 51 -4.14 6.76 20.37
CA SER A 51 -4.93 7.77 21.06
C SER A 51 -4.89 7.58 22.58
N ASP A 52 -5.12 6.37 23.06
CA ASP A 52 -5.06 6.03 24.47
C ASP A 52 -3.60 6.02 24.97
N ALA A 53 -2.64 5.55 24.16
CA ALA A 53 -1.22 5.65 24.47
C ALA A 53 -0.82 7.09 24.79
N LEU A 54 -1.21 8.03 23.92
CA LEU A 54 -0.92 9.44 24.12
C LEU A 54 -1.59 10.03 25.36
N LYS A 55 -2.81 9.62 25.70
CA LYS A 55 -3.53 10.02 26.91
C LYS A 55 -2.77 9.57 28.16
N PHE A 56 -2.35 8.31 28.21
CA PHE A 56 -1.59 7.76 29.34
C PHE A 56 -0.18 8.35 29.44
N PHE A 57 0.54 8.54 28.35
CA PHE A 57 1.83 9.23 28.35
C PHE A 57 1.68 10.69 28.83
N ASN A 58 0.63 11.41 28.42
CA ASN A 58 0.38 12.76 28.93
C ASN A 58 0.17 12.77 30.44
N ALA A 59 -0.47 11.75 31.01
CA ALA A 59 -0.71 11.64 32.45
C ALA A 59 0.55 11.27 33.25
N SER A 60 1.59 10.73 32.60
CA SER A 60 2.85 10.30 33.22
C SER A 60 4.07 11.16 32.80
N LYS A 61 3.86 12.38 32.33
CA LYS A 61 4.92 13.30 31.85
C LYS A 61 6.06 13.56 32.80
N VAL A 62 5.85 13.39 34.10
CA VAL A 62 6.89 13.51 35.13
C VAL A 62 8.08 12.56 34.88
N LEU A 63 7.85 11.49 34.12
CA LEU A 63 8.86 10.47 33.72
C LEU A 63 9.71 10.89 32.51
N LEU A 64 9.37 11.97 31.82
CA LEU A 64 9.99 12.39 30.56
C LEU A 64 11.52 12.47 30.60
N ASN A 65 12.06 13.01 31.71
CA ASN A 65 13.52 13.19 31.91
C ASN A 65 14.12 12.12 32.82
N LYS A 66 13.37 11.08 33.18
CA LYS A 66 13.77 10.07 34.15
C LYS A 66 13.84 8.66 33.51
N HIS A 67 13.35 8.49 32.32
CA HIS A 67 13.31 7.22 31.62
C HIS A 67 13.53 7.42 30.11
N ASP A 68 14.65 6.94 29.59
CA ASP A 68 15.09 7.21 28.21
C ASP A 68 14.06 6.77 27.16
N ALA A 69 13.50 5.56 27.29
CA ALA A 69 12.49 5.04 26.36
C ALA A 69 11.15 5.84 26.36
N TYR A 70 10.90 6.66 27.37
CA TYR A 70 9.69 7.47 27.44
C TYR A 70 9.64 8.54 26.35
N LEU A 71 10.71 9.28 26.18
CA LEU A 71 10.80 10.36 25.18
C LEU A 71 10.52 9.83 23.77
N LYS A 72 11.10 8.69 23.43
CA LYS A 72 10.91 8.04 22.11
C LYS A 72 9.44 7.69 21.88
N ARG A 73 8.81 6.90 22.75
CA ARG A 73 7.42 6.49 22.63
C ARG A 73 6.45 7.67 22.62
N TYR A 74 6.65 8.62 23.54
CA TYR A 74 5.78 9.78 23.64
C TYR A 74 5.86 10.69 22.40
N SER A 75 7.07 10.99 21.92
CA SER A 75 7.23 11.81 20.72
C SER A 75 6.70 11.11 19.46
N PHE A 76 6.89 9.77 19.36
CA PHE A 76 6.35 8.98 18.28
C PHE A 76 4.80 9.01 18.29
N SER A 77 4.18 8.78 19.45
CA SER A 77 2.72 8.88 19.61
C SER A 77 2.17 10.27 19.25
N LEU A 78 2.89 11.34 19.58
CA LEU A 78 2.50 12.70 19.18
C LEU A 78 2.52 12.87 17.66
N VAL A 79 3.54 12.33 16.99
CA VAL A 79 3.64 12.40 15.53
C VAL A 79 2.52 11.60 14.87
N LEU A 80 2.23 10.39 15.36
CA LEU A 80 1.14 9.56 14.83
C LEU A 80 -0.24 10.23 14.96
N GLU A 81 -0.44 11.05 16.01
CA GLU A 81 -1.64 11.87 16.17
C GLU A 81 -1.57 13.24 15.44
N ASN A 82 -0.67 13.35 14.46
CA ASN A 82 -0.45 14.58 13.66
C ASN A 82 -0.10 15.82 14.52
N LYS A 83 0.52 15.61 15.71
CA LYS A 83 0.96 16.67 16.63
C LYS A 83 2.48 16.88 16.53
N VAL A 84 3.01 16.95 15.31
CA VAL A 84 4.46 17.03 15.02
C VAL A 84 5.12 18.21 15.73
N ALA A 85 4.50 19.40 15.73
CA ALA A 85 5.04 20.57 16.42
C ALA A 85 5.16 20.36 17.95
N GLN A 86 4.21 19.61 18.54
CA GLN A 86 4.27 19.28 19.97
C GLN A 86 5.39 18.27 20.25
N ALA A 87 5.57 17.24 19.40
CA ALA A 87 6.68 16.30 19.50
C ALA A 87 8.03 17.01 19.46
N ILE A 88 8.21 17.94 18.52
CA ILE A 88 9.42 18.77 18.42
C ILE A 88 9.66 19.58 19.70
N ASN A 89 8.62 20.20 20.24
CA ASN A 89 8.74 20.99 21.47
C ASN A 89 9.12 20.11 22.68
N VAL A 90 8.54 18.91 22.78
CA VAL A 90 8.88 17.96 23.85
C VAL A 90 10.36 17.55 23.75
N ILE A 91 10.86 17.24 22.56
CA ILE A 91 12.27 16.88 22.33
C ILE A 91 13.19 18.04 22.71
N LYS A 92 12.88 19.27 22.29
CA LYS A 92 13.70 20.46 22.57
C LYS A 92 13.77 20.80 24.05
N ASN A 93 12.72 20.49 24.79
CA ASN A 93 12.63 20.78 26.24
C ASN A 93 13.07 19.59 27.09
N SER A 94 13.50 18.47 26.51
CA SER A 94 14.09 17.36 27.27
C SER A 94 15.49 17.73 27.77
N SER A 95 15.90 17.20 28.93
CA SER A 95 17.19 17.47 29.52
C SER A 95 18.40 17.03 28.70
N ASN A 96 18.21 16.07 27.81
CA ASN A 96 19.24 15.50 26.93
C ASN A 96 19.06 15.89 25.46
N ASN A 97 18.60 17.11 25.17
CA ASN A 97 18.28 17.54 23.79
C ASN A 97 19.48 17.56 22.81
N GLU A 98 20.70 17.52 23.30
CA GLU A 98 21.92 17.45 22.49
C GLU A 98 22.44 16.01 22.29
N ASN A 99 21.97 15.03 23.07
CA ASN A 99 22.39 13.64 22.99
C ASN A 99 21.17 12.71 23.03
N LEU A 100 20.37 12.78 21.97
CA LEU A 100 19.17 11.95 21.80
C LEU A 100 19.57 10.53 21.39
N ASP A 101 18.82 9.52 21.83
CA ASP A 101 19.12 8.10 21.69
C ASP A 101 18.37 7.40 20.54
N PHE A 102 17.68 8.15 19.67
CA PHE A 102 16.96 7.60 18.53
C PHE A 102 16.95 8.53 17.30
N PHE A 103 16.96 7.93 16.12
CA PHE A 103 17.10 8.60 14.83
C PHE A 103 15.96 9.57 14.54
N GLU A 104 14.73 9.17 14.80
CA GLU A 104 13.51 9.93 14.48
C GLU A 104 13.46 11.27 15.24
N ALA A 105 14.07 11.37 16.41
CA ALA A 105 14.16 12.66 17.11
C ALA A 105 14.97 13.68 16.31
N TYR A 106 16.09 13.28 15.76
CA TYR A 106 16.89 14.16 14.91
C TYR A 106 16.16 14.54 13.62
N LEU A 107 15.39 13.60 13.02
CA LEU A 107 14.55 13.91 11.86
C LEU A 107 13.52 15.00 12.17
N LEU A 108 12.89 14.95 13.33
CA LEU A 108 11.94 15.96 13.80
C LEU A 108 12.62 17.33 13.96
N LEU A 109 13.82 17.37 14.52
CA LEU A 109 14.60 18.60 14.68
C LEU A 109 15.12 19.15 13.35
N ILE A 110 15.50 18.28 12.41
CA ILE A 110 15.88 18.66 11.03
C ILE A 110 14.66 19.28 10.34
N ALA A 111 13.49 18.64 10.40
CA ALA A 111 12.27 19.16 9.79
C ALA A 111 11.87 20.54 10.35
N ASP A 112 11.94 20.73 11.66
CA ASP A 112 11.69 22.05 12.27
C ASP A 112 12.69 23.11 11.81
N SER A 113 13.97 22.73 11.71
CA SER A 113 15.03 23.64 11.25
C SER A 113 14.85 24.03 9.77
N LEU A 114 14.47 23.08 8.91
CA LEU A 114 14.13 23.32 7.52
C LEU A 114 12.93 24.26 7.41
N LYS A 115 11.86 24.00 8.16
CA LYS A 115 10.64 24.83 8.15
C LYS A 115 10.92 26.27 8.58
N LYS A 116 11.91 26.47 9.46
CA LYS A 116 12.39 27.79 9.92
C LYS A 116 13.47 28.38 9.02
N ASN A 117 13.78 27.74 7.89
CA ASN A 117 14.86 28.12 6.98
C ASN A 117 16.25 28.22 7.64
N ASN A 118 16.50 27.45 8.70
CA ASN A 118 17.78 27.39 9.42
C ASN A 118 18.58 26.17 8.97
N LEU A 119 19.21 26.27 7.80
CA LEU A 119 19.98 25.18 7.17
C LEU A 119 21.22 24.76 8.00
N ASN A 120 21.85 25.69 8.72
CA ASN A 120 23.00 25.39 9.59
C ASN A 120 22.56 24.50 10.77
N GLN A 121 21.44 24.81 11.37
CA GLN A 121 20.91 24.00 12.47
C GLN A 121 20.44 22.63 11.99
N ALA A 122 19.83 22.54 10.80
CA ALA A 122 19.45 21.28 10.18
C ALA A 122 20.68 20.39 9.93
N GLU A 123 21.79 20.98 9.44
CA GLU A 123 23.06 20.28 9.23
C GLU A 123 23.68 19.80 10.55
N LYS A 124 23.64 20.63 11.63
CA LYS A 124 24.08 20.22 12.97
C LYS A 124 23.34 18.96 13.43
N TYR A 125 22.00 18.97 13.36
CA TYR A 125 21.19 17.82 13.77
C TYR A 125 21.42 16.59 12.87
N LEU A 126 21.62 16.78 11.57
CA LEU A 126 21.96 15.68 10.68
C LEU A 126 23.30 15.03 11.08
N ASN A 127 24.32 15.83 11.38
CA ASN A 127 25.62 15.32 11.82
C ASN A 127 25.52 14.55 13.15
N LEU A 128 24.69 15.01 14.08
CA LEU A 128 24.42 14.29 15.34
C LEU A 128 23.69 12.96 15.12
N SER A 129 22.86 12.87 14.08
CA SER A 129 22.15 11.62 13.74
C SER A 129 23.04 10.55 13.06
N LEU A 130 24.29 10.88 12.73
CA LEU A 130 25.24 9.99 12.03
C LEU A 130 25.43 8.65 12.74
N GLN A 131 25.39 8.63 14.07
CA GLN A 131 25.54 7.43 14.90
C GLN A 131 24.48 6.34 14.60
N PHE A 132 23.27 6.75 14.13
CA PHE A 132 22.16 5.84 13.84
C PHE A 132 22.09 5.37 12.37
N GLN A 133 22.97 5.86 11.49
CA GLN A 133 22.89 5.58 10.05
C GLN A 133 23.02 4.09 9.71
N ASN A 134 23.69 3.30 10.55
CA ASN A 134 23.95 1.90 10.33
C ASN A 134 22.98 0.95 11.08
N GLU A 135 22.01 1.46 11.83
CA GLU A 135 21.03 0.63 12.54
C GLU A 135 20.14 -0.14 11.59
N ASN A 136 19.76 0.50 10.47
CA ASN A 136 19.01 -0.14 9.40
C ASN A 136 19.26 0.54 8.05
N ARG A 137 18.88 -0.14 6.96
CA ARG A 137 19.10 0.35 5.59
C ARG A 137 18.37 1.66 5.30
N PHE A 138 17.19 1.87 5.85
CA PHE A 138 16.42 3.11 5.63
C PHE A 138 17.09 4.31 6.30
N ASN A 139 17.55 4.18 7.55
CA ASN A 139 18.27 5.25 8.24
C ASN A 139 19.47 5.74 7.41
N PHE A 140 20.21 4.79 6.82
CA PHE A 140 21.34 5.12 5.95
C PHE A 140 20.92 5.90 4.70
N VAL A 141 19.87 5.44 3.99
CA VAL A 141 19.35 6.11 2.79
C VAL A 141 18.82 7.50 3.13
N ILE A 142 18.08 7.64 4.22
CA ILE A 142 17.52 8.92 4.67
C ILE A 142 18.64 9.89 5.03
N TYR A 143 19.62 9.45 5.83
CA TYR A 143 20.77 10.27 6.21
C TYR A 143 21.51 10.80 4.98
N GLU A 144 21.92 9.92 4.06
CA GLU A 144 22.69 10.31 2.89
C GLU A 144 21.89 11.21 1.91
N THR A 145 20.59 10.98 1.78
CA THR A 145 19.73 11.82 0.95
C THR A 145 19.57 13.22 1.57
N LEU A 146 19.29 13.31 2.87
CA LEU A 146 19.19 14.59 3.56
C LEU A 146 20.53 15.35 3.52
N ARG A 147 21.68 14.65 3.60
CA ARG A 147 22.99 15.23 3.46
C ARG A 147 23.20 15.91 2.09
N GLN A 148 22.77 15.24 1.02
CA GLN A 148 22.80 15.80 -0.34
C GLN A 148 21.90 17.03 -0.47
N TYR A 149 20.68 16.95 0.07
CA TYR A 149 19.71 18.05 0.06
C TYR A 149 20.25 19.28 0.81
N LEU A 150 20.64 19.11 2.07
CA LEU A 150 21.13 20.21 2.90
C LEU A 150 22.37 20.87 2.30
N TYR A 151 23.31 20.07 1.81
CA TYR A 151 24.49 20.60 1.10
C TYR A 151 24.07 21.44 -0.13
N THR A 152 23.16 20.94 -0.94
CA THR A 152 22.70 21.62 -2.15
C THR A 152 21.93 22.89 -1.83
N PHE A 153 21.04 22.84 -0.83
CA PHE A 153 20.26 24.01 -0.42
C PHE A 153 21.15 25.14 0.12
N LYS A 154 22.17 24.78 0.88
CA LYS A 154 23.12 25.72 1.49
C LYS A 154 24.09 26.30 0.49
N ASN A 155 24.74 25.46 -0.31
CA ASN A 155 25.86 25.84 -1.16
C ASN A 155 25.45 26.17 -2.63
N LYS A 156 24.20 25.94 -3.00
CA LYS A 156 23.69 26.11 -4.39
C LYS A 156 24.49 25.31 -5.42
N LYS A 157 25.04 24.17 -4.99
CA LYS A 157 25.82 23.25 -5.82
C LYS A 157 25.45 21.81 -5.44
N THR A 158 25.44 20.90 -6.41
CA THR A 158 25.23 19.48 -6.16
C THR A 158 26.41 18.87 -5.41
N LEU A 159 26.14 18.07 -4.40
CA LEU A 159 27.15 17.23 -3.76
C LEU A 159 27.40 16.01 -4.66
N PHE A 160 28.66 15.81 -5.08
CA PHE A 160 29.01 14.58 -5.77
C PHE A 160 28.98 13.42 -4.77
N ASN A 161 28.08 12.48 -4.99
CA ASN A 161 27.96 11.27 -4.19
C ASN A 161 28.24 10.04 -5.05
N LYS A 162 29.21 9.20 -4.61
CA LYS A 162 29.50 7.91 -5.25
C LYS A 162 28.46 6.82 -4.91
N LYS A 163 27.62 7.07 -3.89
CA LYS A 163 26.60 6.12 -3.44
C LYS A 163 25.36 6.24 -4.33
N ASN A 164 24.91 5.11 -4.85
CA ASN A 164 23.71 5.00 -5.66
C ASN A 164 22.66 4.18 -4.90
N PHE A 165 21.48 4.76 -4.71
CA PHE A 165 20.31 4.14 -4.06
C PHE A 165 19.24 3.78 -5.10
N GLY A 166 19.63 3.47 -6.32
CA GLY A 166 18.70 3.12 -7.39
C GLY A 166 17.72 4.27 -7.68
N ASN A 167 16.46 3.95 -7.72
CA ASN A 167 15.37 4.86 -8.07
C ASN A 167 15.34 6.15 -7.22
N ILE A 168 15.64 6.05 -5.93
CA ILE A 168 15.73 7.22 -5.03
C ILE A 168 16.77 8.23 -5.51
N SER A 169 17.92 7.75 -5.97
CA SER A 169 18.98 8.63 -6.47
C SER A 169 18.58 9.38 -7.75
N ILE A 170 17.87 8.72 -8.66
CA ILE A 170 17.39 9.32 -9.92
C ILE A 170 16.35 10.41 -9.62
N ILE A 171 15.39 10.10 -8.73
CA ILE A 171 14.37 11.04 -8.27
C ILE A 171 15.01 12.28 -7.64
N ASN A 172 15.94 12.06 -6.70
CA ASN A 172 16.62 13.14 -5.99
C ASN A 172 17.41 14.04 -6.95
N GLN A 173 18.08 13.47 -7.96
CA GLN A 173 18.80 14.25 -8.96
C GLN A 173 17.88 15.15 -9.78
N ALA A 174 16.70 14.67 -10.19
CA ALA A 174 15.73 15.47 -10.92
C ALA A 174 15.27 16.68 -10.08
N PHE A 175 14.91 16.46 -8.81
CA PHE A 175 14.49 17.55 -7.92
C PHE A 175 15.62 18.54 -7.59
N LEU A 176 16.85 18.06 -7.36
CA LEU A 176 17.99 18.94 -7.08
C LEU A 176 18.37 19.81 -8.30
N ARG A 177 18.27 19.26 -9.52
CA ARG A 177 18.48 20.04 -10.75
C ARG A 177 17.38 21.08 -10.95
N CYS A 178 16.14 20.71 -10.66
CA CYS A 178 15.01 21.63 -10.66
C CYS A 178 15.21 22.77 -9.65
N TYR A 179 15.59 22.47 -8.42
CA TYR A 179 15.90 23.47 -7.38
C TYR A 179 17.01 24.44 -7.80
N LEU A 180 18.04 23.92 -8.45
CA LEU A 180 19.19 24.70 -8.92
C LEU A 180 18.93 25.39 -10.28
N LYS A 181 17.75 25.22 -10.87
CA LYS A 181 17.37 25.76 -12.20
C LYS A 181 18.39 25.39 -13.30
N LYS A 182 18.83 24.13 -13.30
CA LYS A 182 19.81 23.65 -14.29
C LYS A 182 19.15 23.44 -15.65
N GLU A 183 19.85 23.75 -16.74
CA GLU A 183 19.39 23.57 -18.13
C GLU A 183 18.93 22.14 -18.42
N ASN A 184 19.60 21.15 -17.84
CA ASN A 184 19.27 19.73 -18.01
C ASN A 184 18.16 19.21 -17.06
N THR A 185 17.39 20.08 -16.40
CA THR A 185 16.27 19.67 -15.54
C THR A 185 15.21 18.92 -16.34
N ARG A 186 14.82 19.43 -17.51
CA ARG A 186 13.84 18.79 -18.40
C ARG A 186 14.27 17.37 -18.76
N SER A 187 15.49 17.19 -19.26
CA SER A 187 15.99 15.86 -19.62
C SER A 187 16.06 14.91 -18.42
N SER A 188 16.28 15.43 -17.22
CA SER A 188 16.29 14.61 -16.01
C SER A 188 14.91 14.08 -15.64
N PHE A 189 13.85 14.91 -15.78
CA PHE A 189 12.47 14.42 -15.58
C PHE A 189 12.08 13.42 -16.67
N LEU A 190 12.40 13.68 -17.94
CA LEU A 190 12.11 12.76 -19.04
C LEU A 190 12.81 11.40 -18.84
N ASN A 191 14.09 11.41 -18.44
CA ASN A 191 14.83 10.18 -18.15
C ASN A 191 14.24 9.43 -16.94
N LEU A 192 13.69 10.14 -15.96
CA LEU A 192 13.03 9.54 -14.80
C LEU A 192 11.71 8.87 -15.20
N ILE A 193 10.81 9.58 -15.87
CA ILE A 193 9.48 9.08 -16.19
C ILE A 193 9.48 7.99 -17.28
N ASN A 194 10.50 7.95 -18.12
CA ASN A 194 10.67 6.93 -19.18
C ASN A 194 11.59 5.77 -18.76
N ASN A 195 11.99 5.70 -17.49
CA ASN A 195 12.85 4.62 -17.02
C ASN A 195 12.03 3.33 -16.87
N PRO A 196 12.40 2.21 -17.53
CA PRO A 196 11.66 0.96 -17.46
C PRO A 196 11.84 0.20 -16.12
N ASP A 197 12.80 0.61 -15.28
CA ASP A 197 13.17 -0.11 -14.06
C ASP A 197 12.21 0.13 -12.88
N GLY A 198 11.08 0.83 -13.09
CA GLY A 198 10.10 1.07 -12.03
C GLY A 198 8.90 1.91 -12.47
N ASP A 199 7.88 2.00 -11.61
CA ASP A 199 6.76 2.91 -11.81
C ASP A 199 7.10 4.33 -11.31
N TYR A 200 7.29 5.22 -12.26
CA TYR A 200 7.56 6.64 -12.03
C TYR A 200 6.37 7.54 -12.39
N SER A 201 5.19 6.99 -12.56
CA SER A 201 3.98 7.71 -12.97
C SER A 201 3.70 8.93 -12.08
N ARG A 202 3.93 8.82 -10.76
CA ARG A 202 3.82 9.96 -9.84
C ARG A 202 4.66 11.18 -10.26
N TYR A 203 5.84 10.95 -10.85
CA TYR A 203 6.78 12.02 -11.21
C TYR A 203 6.40 12.77 -12.49
N ILE A 204 5.44 12.25 -13.26
CA ILE A 204 4.80 12.99 -14.36
C ILE A 204 4.11 14.24 -13.82
N PHE A 205 3.45 14.17 -12.63
CA PHE A 205 2.88 15.34 -11.97
C PHE A 205 3.92 16.44 -11.74
N PHE A 206 5.10 16.07 -11.21
CA PHE A 206 6.16 17.05 -10.92
C PHE A 206 6.78 17.61 -12.19
N TYR A 207 6.85 16.81 -13.26
CA TYR A 207 7.29 17.29 -14.56
C TYR A 207 6.29 18.29 -15.17
N ILE A 208 5.00 17.99 -15.13
CA ILE A 208 3.93 18.92 -15.55
C ILE A 208 4.02 20.23 -14.75
N ASN A 209 4.17 20.13 -13.43
CA ASN A 209 4.34 21.30 -12.57
C ASN A 209 5.55 22.13 -12.95
N TYR A 210 6.70 21.51 -13.21
CA TYR A 210 7.91 22.17 -13.70
C TYR A 210 7.66 22.91 -15.03
N LEU A 211 6.99 22.28 -16.00
CA LEU A 211 6.66 22.90 -17.27
C LEU A 211 5.75 24.13 -17.08
N ILE A 212 4.73 24.02 -16.23
CA ILE A 212 3.81 25.12 -15.93
C ILE A 212 4.53 26.29 -15.23
N GLU A 213 5.40 26.02 -14.24
CA GLU A 213 6.19 27.02 -13.54
C GLU A 213 7.13 27.78 -14.50
N ASN A 214 7.56 27.14 -15.60
CA ASN A 214 8.42 27.75 -16.63
C ASN A 214 7.63 28.28 -17.85
N ASN A 215 6.30 28.47 -17.73
CA ASN A 215 5.40 28.94 -18.80
C ASN A 215 5.39 28.06 -20.06
N GLN A 216 5.77 26.79 -19.97
CA GLN A 216 5.74 25.81 -21.06
C GLN A 216 4.38 25.08 -21.11
N ILE A 217 3.29 25.85 -21.27
CA ILE A 217 1.92 25.35 -21.13
C ILE A 217 1.57 24.34 -22.22
N GLU A 218 1.97 24.57 -23.47
CA GLU A 218 1.66 23.66 -24.58
C GLU A 218 2.36 22.31 -24.40
N GLU A 219 3.57 22.29 -23.86
CA GLU A 219 4.26 21.04 -23.54
C GLU A 219 3.59 20.30 -22.36
N ALA A 220 3.18 21.03 -21.32
CA ALA A 220 2.45 20.45 -20.22
C ALA A 220 1.13 19.80 -20.69
N LYS A 221 0.44 20.46 -21.64
CA LYS A 221 -0.75 19.93 -22.30
C LYS A 221 -0.42 18.66 -23.10
N ALA A 222 0.63 18.69 -23.94
CA ALA A 222 1.03 17.53 -24.72
C ALA A 222 1.35 16.30 -23.84
N VAL A 223 1.95 16.51 -22.65
CA VAL A 223 2.18 15.42 -21.67
C VAL A 223 0.85 14.91 -21.10
N THR A 224 -0.09 15.80 -20.78
CA THR A 224 -1.37 15.35 -20.21
C THR A 224 -2.31 14.75 -21.25
N ASP A 225 -2.20 15.12 -22.52
CA ASP A 225 -3.00 14.53 -23.62
C ASP A 225 -2.65 13.04 -23.83
N GLN A 226 -1.44 12.61 -23.46
CA GLN A 226 -1.04 11.20 -23.48
C GLN A 226 -1.55 10.39 -22.27
N LEU A 227 -2.07 11.07 -21.24
CA LEU A 227 -2.61 10.40 -20.07
C LEU A 227 -4.08 10.03 -20.30
N GLU A 228 -4.40 8.78 -20.03
CA GLU A 228 -5.78 8.33 -20.02
C GLU A 228 -6.34 8.31 -18.60
N TYR A 229 -7.55 8.82 -18.42
CA TYR A 229 -8.14 8.91 -17.08
C TYR A 229 -8.28 7.57 -16.39
N ILE A 230 -8.73 6.54 -17.11
CA ILE A 230 -9.05 5.22 -16.54
C ILE A 230 -7.80 4.56 -15.93
N SER A 231 -6.69 4.52 -16.67
CA SER A 231 -5.43 3.88 -16.24
C SER A 231 -4.57 4.77 -15.33
N SER A 232 -4.83 6.09 -15.28
CA SER A 232 -4.02 7.03 -14.50
C SER A 232 -4.25 6.92 -12.99
N THR A 233 -3.21 7.23 -12.21
CA THR A 233 -3.32 7.39 -10.74
C THR A 233 -4.22 8.57 -10.38
N LEU A 234 -4.66 8.66 -9.11
CA LEU A 234 -5.49 9.79 -8.65
C LEU A 234 -4.81 11.15 -8.90
N LEU A 235 -3.49 11.23 -8.63
CA LEU A 235 -2.73 12.46 -8.78
C LEU A 235 -2.65 12.88 -10.25
N LEU A 236 -2.44 11.93 -11.17
CA LEU A 236 -2.39 12.22 -12.60
C LEU A 236 -3.76 12.57 -13.17
N SER A 237 -4.82 11.86 -12.78
CA SER A 237 -6.19 12.21 -13.19
C SER A 237 -6.57 13.62 -12.72
N GLN A 238 -6.20 13.98 -11.49
CA GLN A 238 -6.41 15.34 -10.98
C GLN A 238 -5.57 16.38 -11.75
N SER A 239 -4.33 16.05 -12.11
CA SER A 239 -3.44 16.91 -12.88
C SER A 239 -4.00 17.16 -14.28
N LYS A 240 -4.42 16.11 -14.98
CA LYS A 240 -5.06 16.22 -16.29
C LYS A 240 -6.30 17.09 -16.22
N SER A 241 -7.18 16.88 -15.25
CA SER A 241 -8.37 17.72 -15.03
C SER A 241 -8.03 19.20 -14.79
N TRP A 242 -6.92 19.49 -14.11
CA TRP A 242 -6.48 20.88 -13.93
C TRP A 242 -5.95 21.50 -15.22
N VAL A 243 -5.22 20.74 -16.04
CA VAL A 243 -4.71 21.22 -17.33
C VAL A 243 -5.84 21.43 -18.31
N ASP A 244 -6.76 20.46 -18.46
CA ASP A 244 -7.94 20.52 -19.32
C ASP A 244 -8.85 21.70 -18.91
N GLY A 245 -9.02 21.92 -17.61
CA GLY A 245 -9.77 23.02 -17.02
C GLY A 245 -9.02 24.36 -16.96
N LYS A 246 -7.78 24.45 -17.50
CA LYS A 246 -6.91 25.64 -17.45
C LYS A 246 -6.65 26.16 -16.03
N LYS A 247 -6.64 25.26 -15.03
CA LYS A 247 -6.44 25.57 -13.60
C LYS A 247 -4.95 25.50 -13.22
N PHE A 248 -4.05 26.04 -14.04
CA PHE A 248 -2.58 25.93 -13.88
C PHE A 248 -2.07 26.41 -12.52
N LYS A 249 -2.74 27.40 -11.92
CA LYS A 249 -2.36 27.93 -10.59
C LYS A 249 -2.47 26.90 -9.47
N GLU A 250 -3.26 25.83 -9.64
CA GLU A 250 -3.44 24.82 -8.59
C GLU A 250 -2.15 24.02 -8.35
N PHE A 251 -1.32 23.82 -9.38
CA PHE A 251 -0.03 23.13 -9.26
C PHE A 251 0.92 23.85 -8.30
N GLY A 252 1.22 25.11 -8.53
CA GLY A 252 2.13 25.90 -7.71
C GLY A 252 1.62 26.16 -6.28
N LYS A 253 0.31 25.96 -6.01
CA LYS A 253 -0.23 26.02 -4.66
C LYS A 253 0.19 24.86 -3.79
N ILE A 254 0.44 23.69 -4.37
CA ILE A 254 0.70 22.46 -3.61
C ILE A 254 2.17 22.02 -3.63
N PHE A 255 2.93 22.39 -4.66
CA PHE A 255 4.33 22.03 -4.77
C PHE A 255 5.12 23.01 -5.63
N SER A 256 6.37 23.28 -5.26
CA SER A 256 7.36 23.95 -6.11
C SER A 256 8.77 23.40 -5.84
N CYS A 257 9.51 23.08 -6.89
CA CYS A 257 10.94 22.71 -6.73
C CYS A 257 11.79 23.88 -6.20
N ASN A 258 11.32 25.12 -6.24
CA ASN A 258 12.05 26.27 -5.69
C ASN A 258 11.98 26.29 -4.14
N ASN A 259 11.12 25.49 -3.55
CA ASN A 259 10.95 25.39 -2.11
C ASN A 259 11.58 24.08 -1.57
N HIS A 260 12.64 24.22 -0.78
CA HIS A 260 13.32 23.08 -0.20
C HIS A 260 12.43 22.23 0.72
N ASN A 261 11.45 22.83 1.41
CA ASN A 261 10.49 22.08 2.24
C ASN A 261 9.62 21.15 1.41
N ASP A 262 9.18 21.61 0.21
CA ASP A 262 8.35 20.81 -0.69
C ASP A 262 9.14 19.59 -1.22
N ILE A 263 10.43 19.78 -1.55
CA ILE A 263 11.31 18.68 -2.00
C ILE A 263 11.52 17.65 -0.89
N VAL A 264 11.86 18.10 0.32
CA VAL A 264 12.08 17.17 1.45
C VAL A 264 10.78 16.50 1.86
N SER A 265 9.65 17.20 1.79
CA SER A 265 8.31 16.63 2.00
C SER A 265 8.02 15.48 1.03
N GLU A 266 8.32 15.65 -0.26
CA GLU A 266 8.13 14.59 -1.26
C GLU A 266 9.05 13.38 -0.99
N PHE A 267 10.30 13.63 -0.60
CA PHE A 267 11.20 12.54 -0.22
C PHE A 267 10.66 11.75 0.98
N LEU A 268 10.15 12.44 2.01
CA LEU A 268 9.54 11.77 3.18
C LEU A 268 8.26 11.02 2.81
N PHE A 269 7.47 11.53 1.86
CA PHE A 269 6.35 10.79 1.29
C PHE A 269 6.80 9.51 0.60
N LEU A 270 7.88 9.56 -0.18
CA LEU A 270 8.44 8.36 -0.83
C LEU A 270 8.86 7.32 0.22
N ILE A 271 9.56 7.74 1.28
CA ILE A 271 9.93 6.83 2.39
C ILE A 271 8.69 6.24 3.06
N SER A 272 7.66 7.05 3.29
CA SER A 272 6.38 6.59 3.84
C SER A 272 5.72 5.52 2.96
N ASN A 273 5.69 5.74 1.64
CA ASN A 273 5.11 4.79 0.70
C ASN A 273 5.86 3.45 0.70
N LEU A 274 7.20 3.47 0.84
CA LEU A 274 8.00 2.26 0.98
C LEU A 274 7.68 1.49 2.27
N TYR A 275 7.42 2.17 3.38
CA TYR A 275 6.97 1.51 4.60
C TYR A 275 5.53 0.97 4.48
N SER A 276 4.63 1.72 3.83
CA SER A 276 3.27 1.25 3.57
C SER A 276 3.24 -0.02 2.72
N SER A 277 4.10 -0.11 1.69
CA SER A 277 4.22 -1.32 0.85
C SER A 277 4.82 -2.54 1.57
N GLN A 278 5.41 -2.34 2.75
CA GLN A 278 5.90 -3.40 3.65
C GLN A 278 4.96 -3.63 4.85
N GLU A 279 3.76 -3.07 4.80
CA GLU A 279 2.74 -3.16 5.87
C GLU A 279 3.16 -2.55 7.23
N ASP A 280 4.28 -1.80 7.26
CA ASP A 280 4.68 -1.02 8.44
C ASP A 280 3.92 0.31 8.47
N ILE A 281 2.63 0.21 8.79
CA ILE A 281 1.67 1.33 8.76
C ILE A 281 2.07 2.45 9.75
N GLU A 282 2.62 2.11 10.90
CA GLU A 282 3.02 3.11 11.91
C GLU A 282 4.17 3.98 11.41
N LYS A 283 5.24 3.37 10.87
CA LYS A 283 6.33 4.14 10.29
C LYS A 283 5.88 4.90 9.04
N SER A 284 5.04 4.30 8.21
CA SER A 284 4.43 5.01 7.08
C SER A 284 3.73 6.29 7.56
N ASN A 285 2.85 6.21 8.54
CA ASN A 285 2.12 7.36 9.08
C ASN A 285 3.06 8.37 9.78
N PHE A 286 4.13 7.91 10.43
CA PHE A 286 5.14 8.79 11.00
C PHE A 286 5.78 9.69 9.92
N TYR A 287 6.28 9.11 8.84
CA TYR A 287 6.90 9.84 7.74
C TYR A 287 5.89 10.70 6.95
N LEU A 288 4.64 10.24 6.80
CA LEU A 288 3.57 11.05 6.20
C LEU A 288 3.26 12.31 6.99
N ASN A 289 3.15 12.19 8.31
CA ASN A 289 2.87 13.34 9.17
C ASN A 289 4.05 14.31 9.18
N LEU A 290 5.28 13.81 9.08
CA LEU A 290 6.47 14.65 8.95
C LEU A 290 6.54 15.33 7.57
N SER A 291 6.17 14.62 6.51
CA SER A 291 6.00 15.18 5.16
C SER A 291 4.97 16.30 5.16
N ASN A 292 3.80 16.06 5.74
CA ASN A 292 2.72 17.05 5.87
C ASN A 292 3.12 18.25 6.74
N TYR A 293 3.93 18.05 7.77
CA TYR A 293 4.47 19.13 8.58
C TYR A 293 5.32 20.09 7.76
N LEU A 294 6.15 19.58 6.83
CA LEU A 294 6.98 20.41 5.94
C LEU A 294 6.14 21.08 4.85
N ASN A 295 5.27 20.33 4.20
CA ASN A 295 4.39 20.87 3.14
C ASN A 295 2.91 20.55 3.41
N PRO A 296 2.23 21.30 4.30
CA PRO A 296 0.82 21.09 4.61
C PRO A 296 -0.15 21.45 3.46
N LYS A 297 0.37 22.03 2.37
CA LYS A 297 -0.44 22.41 1.20
C LYS A 297 -0.68 21.23 0.27
N PHE A 298 0.19 20.21 0.30
CA PHE A 298 0.04 19.02 -0.54
C PHE A 298 -0.92 18.02 0.09
N ILE A 299 -2.16 18.48 0.34
CA ILE A 299 -3.19 17.67 1.02
C ILE A 299 -3.53 16.37 0.28
N LEU A 300 -3.24 16.28 -1.04
CA LEU A 300 -3.50 15.10 -1.85
C LEU A 300 -2.71 13.87 -1.34
N ASN A 301 -1.55 14.08 -0.70
CA ASN A 301 -0.78 13.01 -0.05
C ASN A 301 -1.52 12.35 1.11
N SER A 302 -2.53 13.01 1.69
CA SER A 302 -3.34 12.45 2.76
C SER A 302 -4.22 11.27 2.31
N SER A 303 -4.34 11.01 0.99
CA SER A 303 -4.98 9.79 0.49
C SER A 303 -4.27 8.53 0.99
N LEU A 304 -2.94 8.55 1.10
CA LEU A 304 -2.17 7.43 1.65
C LEU A 304 -2.42 7.26 3.17
N VAL A 305 -2.57 8.37 3.90
CA VAL A 305 -2.95 8.30 5.34
C VAL A 305 -4.31 7.63 5.51
N ALA A 306 -5.29 8.02 4.67
CA ALA A 306 -6.62 7.44 4.70
C ALA A 306 -6.60 5.95 4.34
N GLU A 307 -5.79 5.56 3.34
CA GLU A 307 -5.59 4.17 2.96
C GLU A 307 -4.96 3.35 4.09
N ASN A 308 -3.90 3.86 4.70
CA ASN A 308 -3.24 3.21 5.84
C ASN A 308 -4.20 2.95 7.00
N PHE A 309 -5.03 3.94 7.37
CA PHE A 309 -6.04 3.73 8.41
C PHE A 309 -7.12 2.74 7.98
N TYR A 310 -7.52 2.74 6.72
CA TYR A 310 -8.49 1.78 6.19
C TYR A 310 -7.95 0.35 6.25
N LEU A 311 -6.73 0.11 5.79
CA LEU A 311 -6.07 -1.21 5.82
C LEU A 311 -5.87 -1.72 7.25
N ASN A 312 -5.61 -0.82 8.20
CA ASN A 312 -5.46 -1.16 9.61
C ASN A 312 -6.81 -1.32 10.37
N GLY A 313 -7.96 -1.22 9.67
CA GLY A 313 -9.29 -1.32 10.29
C GLY A 313 -9.73 -0.10 11.10
N GLU A 314 -8.95 0.99 11.10
CA GLU A 314 -9.22 2.22 11.84
C GLU A 314 -10.19 3.14 11.05
N TYR A 315 -11.38 2.65 10.77
CA TYR A 315 -12.32 3.28 9.83
C TYR A 315 -12.75 4.70 10.21
N ASP A 316 -12.89 5.02 11.48
CA ASP A 316 -13.25 6.37 11.91
C ASP A 316 -12.13 7.38 11.68
N LYS A 317 -10.87 6.98 11.87
CA LYS A 317 -9.71 7.80 11.52
C LYS A 317 -9.62 7.97 10.00
N ALA A 318 -9.84 6.90 9.22
CA ALA A 318 -9.90 6.98 7.77
C ALA A 318 -10.97 7.98 7.30
N LYS A 319 -12.22 7.89 7.80
CA LYS A 319 -13.31 8.83 7.49
C LYS A 319 -12.93 10.28 7.81
N LYS A 320 -12.30 10.52 8.96
CA LYS A 320 -11.84 11.86 9.35
C LYS A 320 -10.84 12.44 8.36
N ILE A 321 -9.87 11.65 7.91
CA ILE A 321 -8.91 12.10 6.89
C ILE A 321 -9.59 12.28 5.55
N LEU A 322 -10.44 11.33 5.12
CA LEU A 322 -11.18 11.42 3.86
C LEU A 322 -12.03 12.70 3.77
N SER A 323 -12.54 13.22 4.91
CA SER A 323 -13.38 14.41 4.94
C SER A 323 -12.72 15.68 4.41
N ILE A 324 -11.37 15.73 4.32
CA ILE A 324 -10.64 16.88 3.75
C ILE A 324 -10.82 16.99 2.22
N PHE A 325 -11.14 15.88 1.55
CA PHE A 325 -11.32 15.86 0.10
C PHE A 325 -12.72 16.31 -0.26
N ASP A 326 -12.83 17.55 -0.69
CA ASP A 326 -14.06 18.19 -1.17
C ASP A 326 -14.18 18.14 -2.71
N LYS A 327 -15.30 18.65 -3.25
CA LYS A 327 -15.58 18.65 -4.68
C LYS A 327 -14.58 19.46 -5.53
N LYS A 328 -13.73 20.28 -4.92
CA LYS A 328 -12.69 21.03 -5.61
C LYS A 328 -11.65 20.08 -6.24
N TYR A 329 -11.42 18.95 -5.60
CA TYR A 329 -10.51 17.89 -6.03
C TYR A 329 -11.33 16.70 -6.51
N GLU A 330 -11.87 16.76 -7.72
CA GLU A 330 -12.86 15.83 -8.26
C GLU A 330 -12.52 14.36 -8.02
N PHE A 331 -11.29 13.92 -8.39
CA PHE A 331 -10.90 12.52 -8.28
C PHE A 331 -10.62 12.09 -6.83
N TYR A 332 -10.13 13.00 -5.98
CA TYR A 332 -9.94 12.73 -4.56
C TYR A 332 -11.28 12.76 -3.80
N TYR A 333 -12.22 13.60 -4.21
CA TYR A 333 -13.58 13.55 -3.70
C TYR A 333 -14.27 12.22 -4.07
N TRP A 334 -14.07 11.75 -5.31
CA TRP A 334 -14.58 10.45 -5.72
C TRP A 334 -13.89 9.30 -4.96
N PHE A 335 -12.56 9.35 -4.78
CA PHE A 335 -11.82 8.42 -3.93
C PHE A 335 -12.39 8.36 -2.52
N ARG A 336 -12.69 9.50 -1.91
CA ARG A 336 -13.37 9.57 -0.62
C ARG A 336 -14.68 8.79 -0.63
N LEU A 337 -15.56 9.06 -1.61
CA LEU A 337 -16.87 8.39 -1.69
C LEU A 337 -16.75 6.87 -1.84
N LYS A 338 -15.79 6.40 -2.66
CA LYS A 338 -15.51 4.96 -2.79
C LYS A 338 -15.04 4.34 -1.47
N LYS A 339 -14.12 4.99 -0.76
CA LYS A 339 -13.63 4.48 0.53
C LYS A 339 -14.72 4.50 1.60
N GLU A 340 -15.55 5.53 1.64
CA GLU A 340 -16.71 5.57 2.53
C GLU A 340 -17.69 4.42 2.23
N ALA A 341 -17.94 4.10 0.95
CA ALA A 341 -18.75 2.95 0.54
C ALA A 341 -18.10 1.62 0.96
N GLN A 342 -16.79 1.45 0.76
CA GLN A 342 -16.06 0.26 1.18
C GLN A 342 -16.11 0.05 2.70
N ILE A 343 -16.03 1.12 3.49
CA ILE A 343 -16.17 1.05 4.94
C ILE A 343 -17.61 0.62 5.32
N ILE A 344 -18.62 1.15 4.61
CA ILE A 344 -20.03 0.75 4.83
C ILE A 344 -20.22 -0.74 4.51
N ILE A 345 -19.61 -1.25 3.44
CA ILE A 345 -19.64 -2.68 3.10
C ILE A 345 -19.08 -3.54 4.24
N LYS A 346 -17.96 -3.12 4.84
CA LYS A 346 -17.35 -3.87 5.97
C LYS A 346 -18.21 -3.85 7.25
N ASP A 347 -18.97 -2.78 7.45
CA ASP A 347 -19.78 -2.56 8.65
C ASP A 347 -21.22 -3.12 8.51
N LYS A 348 -21.82 -2.97 7.31
CA LYS A 348 -23.26 -3.23 7.10
C LYS A 348 -23.58 -4.19 5.95
N GLY A 349 -22.61 -4.48 5.10
CA GLY A 349 -22.81 -5.34 3.93
C GLY A 349 -22.81 -4.62 2.59
N TYR A 350 -22.87 -5.41 1.53
CA TYR A 350 -22.72 -4.92 0.15
C TYR A 350 -23.89 -4.01 -0.29
N GLU A 351 -25.11 -4.33 0.09
CA GLU A 351 -26.32 -3.61 -0.36
C GLU A 351 -26.26 -2.14 0.06
N GLU A 352 -25.99 -1.87 1.33
CA GLU A 352 -25.90 -0.51 1.88
C GLU A 352 -24.75 0.29 1.29
N GLY A 353 -23.61 -0.38 1.02
CA GLY A 353 -22.47 0.26 0.37
C GLY A 353 -22.77 0.66 -1.07
N ILE A 354 -23.47 -0.19 -1.83
CA ILE A 354 -23.92 0.09 -3.19
C ILE A 354 -24.92 1.25 -3.21
N ASP A 355 -25.90 1.22 -2.34
CA ASP A 355 -26.94 2.27 -2.24
C ASP A 355 -26.30 3.62 -1.91
N TYR A 356 -25.35 3.63 -0.97
CA TYR A 356 -24.59 4.83 -0.66
C TYR A 356 -23.87 5.36 -1.90
N LEU A 357 -23.06 4.52 -2.57
CA LEU A 357 -22.27 4.97 -3.72
C LEU A 357 -23.15 5.43 -4.89
N SER A 358 -24.21 4.67 -5.19
CA SER A 358 -25.18 4.98 -6.25
C SER A 358 -25.87 6.31 -6.00
N SER A 359 -26.31 6.57 -4.75
CA SER A 359 -26.95 7.84 -4.37
C SER A 359 -26.00 9.04 -4.48
N LYS A 360 -24.69 8.84 -4.30
CA LYS A 360 -23.68 9.89 -4.48
C LYS A 360 -23.34 10.09 -5.96
N PHE A 361 -23.18 9.00 -6.69
CA PHE A 361 -22.89 9.01 -8.12
C PHE A 361 -23.98 9.71 -8.93
N SER A 362 -25.27 9.45 -8.66
CA SER A 362 -26.41 10.08 -9.35
C SER A 362 -26.43 11.61 -9.24
N LYS A 363 -25.71 12.19 -8.26
CA LYS A 363 -25.59 13.64 -8.07
C LYS A 363 -24.41 14.27 -8.82
N ILE A 364 -23.57 13.46 -9.47
CA ILE A 364 -22.45 13.93 -10.28
C ILE A 364 -22.97 14.21 -11.69
N LYS A 365 -22.92 15.46 -12.11
CA LYS A 365 -23.26 15.86 -13.48
C LYS A 365 -22.07 15.56 -14.40
N ASN A 366 -22.30 14.86 -15.51
CA ASN A 366 -21.27 14.51 -16.49
C ASN A 366 -20.04 13.86 -15.84
N PRO A 367 -20.20 12.69 -15.20
CA PRO A 367 -19.07 12.03 -14.55
C PRO A 367 -17.99 11.69 -15.57
N ASN A 368 -16.73 11.90 -15.17
CA ASN A 368 -15.58 11.49 -15.96
C ASN A 368 -15.58 9.96 -16.15
N GLU A 369 -15.02 9.47 -17.26
CA GLU A 369 -14.96 8.03 -17.61
C GLU A 369 -14.29 7.18 -16.53
N LYS A 370 -13.28 7.69 -15.80
CA LYS A 370 -12.70 7.01 -14.65
C LYS A 370 -13.72 6.77 -13.52
N ILE A 371 -14.58 7.76 -13.27
CA ILE A 371 -15.63 7.64 -12.26
C ILE A 371 -16.66 6.59 -12.71
N VAL A 372 -17.04 6.60 -13.99
CA VAL A 372 -17.97 5.61 -14.56
C VAL A 372 -17.36 4.20 -14.50
N PHE A 373 -16.07 4.06 -14.83
CA PHE A 373 -15.32 2.81 -14.74
C PHE A 373 -15.28 2.26 -13.32
N ASP A 374 -14.99 3.11 -12.33
CA ASP A 374 -15.00 2.72 -10.93
C ASP A 374 -16.39 2.23 -10.47
N VAL A 375 -17.46 2.88 -10.93
CA VAL A 375 -18.85 2.46 -10.65
C VAL A 375 -19.13 1.10 -11.28
N ALA A 376 -18.72 0.89 -12.54
CA ALA A 376 -18.87 -0.41 -13.21
C ALA A 376 -18.16 -1.53 -12.43
N ASN A 377 -16.91 -1.31 -12.02
CA ASN A 377 -16.16 -2.27 -11.19
C ASN A 377 -16.84 -2.52 -9.85
N PHE A 378 -17.39 -1.48 -9.23
CA PHE A 378 -18.08 -1.61 -7.95
C PHE A 378 -19.32 -2.52 -8.08
N TYR A 379 -20.12 -2.35 -9.13
CA TYR A 379 -21.26 -3.22 -9.44
C TYR A 379 -20.81 -4.66 -9.78
N LYS A 380 -19.74 -4.81 -10.57
CA LYS A 380 -19.18 -6.13 -10.89
C LYS A 380 -18.77 -6.88 -9.61
N ASN A 381 -18.04 -6.22 -8.71
CA ASN A 381 -17.54 -6.83 -7.47
C ASN A 381 -18.68 -7.18 -6.48
N SER A 382 -19.80 -6.49 -6.59
CA SER A 382 -21.03 -6.81 -5.84
C SER A 382 -21.95 -7.80 -6.56
N LYS A 383 -21.45 -8.47 -7.62
CA LYS A 383 -22.20 -9.45 -8.43
C LYS A 383 -23.44 -8.88 -9.15
N ASN A 384 -23.56 -7.54 -9.25
CA ASN A 384 -24.61 -6.89 -10.06
C ASN A 384 -24.10 -6.69 -11.49
N TYR A 385 -24.05 -7.78 -12.23
CA TYR A 385 -23.42 -7.83 -13.54
C TYR A 385 -24.18 -7.03 -14.61
N GLU A 386 -25.52 -6.94 -14.52
CA GLU A 386 -26.33 -6.17 -15.46
C GLU A 386 -25.95 -4.68 -15.43
N LYS A 387 -25.84 -4.10 -14.23
CA LYS A 387 -25.42 -2.70 -14.09
C LYS A 387 -23.96 -2.50 -14.47
N ALA A 388 -23.09 -3.44 -14.14
CA ALA A 388 -21.69 -3.40 -14.56
C ALA A 388 -21.56 -3.33 -16.08
N ILE A 389 -22.30 -4.18 -16.81
CA ILE A 389 -22.38 -4.22 -18.28
C ILE A 389 -22.88 -2.88 -18.83
N GLU A 390 -23.93 -2.30 -18.23
CA GLU A 390 -24.47 -0.99 -18.66
C GLU A 390 -23.36 0.09 -18.63
N TYR A 391 -22.62 0.18 -17.53
CA TYR A 391 -21.59 1.21 -17.37
C TYR A 391 -20.34 0.93 -18.21
N TYR A 392 -19.88 -0.33 -18.34
CA TYR A 392 -18.80 -0.68 -19.27
C TYR A 392 -19.19 -0.31 -20.71
N THR A 393 -20.42 -0.60 -21.13
CA THR A 393 -20.90 -0.29 -22.48
C THR A 393 -20.86 1.22 -22.77
N LYS A 394 -21.24 2.06 -21.80
CA LYS A 394 -21.14 3.52 -21.94
C LYS A 394 -19.72 3.99 -22.24
N ILE A 395 -18.71 3.41 -21.57
CA ILE A 395 -17.32 3.79 -21.79
C ILE A 395 -16.82 3.22 -23.12
N ILE A 396 -17.06 1.93 -23.40
CA ILE A 396 -16.61 1.25 -24.63
C ILE A 396 -17.09 1.99 -25.89
N SER A 397 -18.32 2.54 -25.86
CA SER A 397 -18.90 3.26 -27.01
C SER A 397 -18.18 4.58 -27.34
N SER A 398 -17.40 5.13 -26.43
CA SER A 398 -16.65 6.40 -26.60
C SER A 398 -15.17 6.20 -26.94
N LEU A 399 -14.68 4.96 -26.92
CA LEU A 399 -13.26 4.64 -27.13
C LEU A 399 -12.97 4.21 -28.57
N ASP A 400 -11.76 4.53 -29.02
CA ASP A 400 -11.23 4.06 -30.30
C ASP A 400 -11.13 2.53 -30.36
N ASP A 401 -11.33 1.97 -31.55
CA ASP A 401 -11.44 0.52 -31.76
C ASP A 401 -10.17 -0.28 -31.38
N ASN A 402 -9.01 0.35 -31.43
CA ASN A 402 -7.73 -0.30 -31.12
C ASN A 402 -7.12 0.16 -29.77
N SER A 403 -7.90 0.81 -28.92
CA SER A 403 -7.43 1.25 -27.61
C SER A 403 -7.21 0.05 -26.68
N GLU A 404 -6.05 -0.01 -26.01
CA GLU A 404 -5.76 -1.03 -24.98
C GLU A 404 -6.78 -1.00 -23.83
N ILE A 405 -7.27 0.18 -23.47
CA ILE A 405 -8.34 0.34 -22.47
C ILE A 405 -9.62 -0.34 -22.95
N LYS A 406 -9.95 -0.22 -24.24
CA LYS A 406 -11.10 -0.91 -24.80
C LYS A 406 -10.96 -2.43 -24.68
N SER A 407 -9.76 -2.97 -24.89
CA SER A 407 -9.47 -4.39 -24.66
C SER A 407 -9.77 -4.81 -23.22
N ASP A 408 -9.27 -4.07 -22.21
CA ASP A 408 -9.52 -4.36 -20.78
C ASP A 408 -11.02 -4.25 -20.43
N LEU A 409 -11.71 -3.24 -20.96
CA LEU A 409 -13.15 -3.08 -20.72
C LEU A 409 -14.00 -4.18 -21.36
N LEU A 410 -13.63 -4.64 -22.56
CA LEU A 410 -14.26 -5.80 -23.22
C LEU A 410 -14.03 -7.07 -22.41
N TYR A 411 -12.83 -7.30 -21.90
CA TYR A 411 -12.54 -8.42 -20.99
C TYR A 411 -13.45 -8.39 -19.75
N ARG A 412 -13.58 -7.24 -19.09
CA ARG A 412 -14.42 -7.09 -17.88
C ARG A 412 -15.92 -7.24 -18.19
N ARG A 413 -16.39 -6.72 -19.33
CA ARG A 413 -17.78 -6.85 -19.76
C ARG A 413 -18.08 -8.28 -20.20
N GLY A 414 -17.17 -8.89 -20.94
CA GLY A 414 -17.26 -10.29 -21.34
C GLY A 414 -17.36 -11.23 -20.14
N GLY A 415 -16.50 -11.04 -19.13
CA GLY A 415 -16.61 -11.77 -17.87
C GLY A 415 -17.94 -11.52 -17.13
N SER A 416 -18.50 -10.32 -17.23
CA SER A 416 -19.82 -10.03 -16.65
C SER A 416 -20.96 -10.72 -17.42
N TYR A 417 -20.88 -10.81 -18.75
CA TYR A 417 -21.83 -11.59 -19.56
C TYR A 417 -21.73 -13.09 -19.25
N GLU A 418 -20.52 -13.62 -19.10
CA GLU A 418 -20.30 -15.01 -18.72
C GLU A 418 -20.99 -15.36 -17.40
N ARG A 419 -20.83 -14.52 -16.39
CA ARG A 419 -21.50 -14.69 -15.08
C ARG A 419 -23.03 -14.63 -15.11
N LEU A 420 -23.60 -14.02 -16.15
CA LEU A 420 -25.05 -14.03 -16.42
C LEU A 420 -25.49 -15.19 -17.31
N GLY A 421 -24.56 -16.05 -17.79
CA GLY A 421 -24.84 -17.14 -18.71
C GLY A 421 -25.06 -16.69 -20.16
N ASP A 422 -24.82 -15.41 -20.49
CA ASP A 422 -24.85 -14.92 -21.88
C ASP A 422 -23.50 -15.20 -22.59
N TYR A 423 -23.24 -16.47 -22.79
CA TYR A 423 -21.97 -16.96 -23.34
C TYR A 423 -21.67 -16.46 -24.75
N GLN A 424 -22.70 -16.16 -25.54
CA GLN A 424 -22.49 -15.62 -26.87
C GLN A 424 -21.84 -14.25 -26.81
N LYS A 425 -22.40 -13.33 -26.02
CA LYS A 425 -21.84 -11.99 -25.87
C LYS A 425 -20.49 -12.00 -25.12
N ALA A 426 -20.34 -12.92 -24.15
CA ALA A 426 -19.07 -13.12 -23.49
C ALA A 426 -17.97 -13.49 -24.48
N ASP A 427 -18.21 -14.48 -25.35
CA ASP A 427 -17.27 -14.92 -26.38
C ASP A 427 -16.96 -13.81 -27.38
N GLU A 428 -17.97 -13.02 -27.80
CA GLU A 428 -17.80 -11.89 -28.71
C GLU A 428 -16.87 -10.84 -28.13
N ASP A 429 -17.09 -10.43 -26.88
CA ASP A 429 -16.28 -9.44 -26.19
C ASP A 429 -14.84 -9.92 -25.96
N LEU A 430 -14.67 -11.15 -25.44
CA LEU A 430 -13.35 -11.72 -25.16
C LEU A 430 -12.53 -11.92 -26.44
N LYS A 431 -13.14 -12.39 -27.53
CA LYS A 431 -12.47 -12.48 -28.82
C LYS A 431 -12.10 -11.13 -29.40
N TYR A 432 -12.96 -10.11 -29.20
CA TYR A 432 -12.62 -8.76 -29.65
C TYR A 432 -11.49 -8.16 -28.81
N SER A 433 -11.47 -8.42 -27.51
CA SER A 433 -10.33 -8.06 -26.64
C SER A 433 -9.03 -8.69 -27.18
N LEU A 434 -9.02 -9.98 -27.49
CA LEU A 434 -7.87 -10.68 -28.08
C LEU A 434 -7.52 -10.20 -29.52
N LYS A 435 -8.47 -9.65 -30.26
CA LYS A 435 -8.16 -9.03 -31.56
C LYS A 435 -7.35 -7.74 -31.37
N ILE A 436 -7.60 -6.97 -30.31
CA ILE A 436 -6.84 -5.76 -29.96
C ILE A 436 -5.50 -6.14 -29.35
N ASN A 437 -5.49 -7.06 -28.38
CA ASN A 437 -4.29 -7.54 -27.70
C ASN A 437 -4.20 -9.07 -27.75
N PRO A 438 -3.56 -9.65 -28.81
CA PRO A 438 -3.53 -11.09 -29.02
C PRO A 438 -2.71 -11.89 -27.99
N ASP A 439 -1.85 -11.22 -27.24
CA ASP A 439 -0.94 -11.83 -26.25
C ASP A 439 -1.35 -11.50 -24.80
N ASP A 440 -2.61 -11.13 -24.59
CA ASP A 440 -3.14 -10.98 -23.23
C ASP A 440 -3.39 -12.35 -22.60
N ALA A 441 -2.45 -12.75 -21.75
CA ALA A 441 -2.49 -14.06 -21.08
C ALA A 441 -3.74 -14.25 -20.21
N TYR A 442 -4.27 -13.19 -19.60
CA TYR A 442 -5.46 -13.28 -18.76
C TYR A 442 -6.73 -13.47 -19.58
N VAL A 443 -6.85 -12.78 -20.71
CA VAL A 443 -8.00 -12.94 -21.61
C VAL A 443 -7.98 -14.30 -22.28
N LEU A 444 -6.79 -14.77 -22.74
CA LEU A 444 -6.59 -16.12 -23.27
C LEU A 444 -7.02 -17.18 -22.25
N ASN A 445 -6.53 -17.07 -21.02
CA ASN A 445 -6.86 -17.97 -19.93
C ASN A 445 -8.37 -17.99 -19.64
N TYR A 446 -8.98 -16.81 -19.50
CA TYR A 446 -10.40 -16.70 -19.15
C TYR A 446 -11.32 -17.29 -20.22
N LEU A 447 -11.08 -16.95 -21.50
CA LEU A 447 -11.89 -17.46 -22.60
C LEU A 447 -11.75 -18.98 -22.74
N ALA A 448 -10.52 -19.48 -22.66
CA ALA A 448 -10.24 -20.89 -22.74
C ALA A 448 -10.88 -21.69 -21.61
N TYR A 449 -10.72 -21.22 -20.37
CA TYR A 449 -11.33 -21.85 -19.19
C TYR A 449 -12.86 -21.90 -19.31
N SER A 450 -13.49 -20.77 -19.69
CA SER A 450 -14.93 -20.71 -19.93
C SER A 450 -15.40 -21.68 -21.04
N TRP A 451 -14.58 -21.92 -22.05
CA TRP A 451 -14.92 -22.90 -23.08
C TRP A 451 -14.81 -24.34 -22.58
N LEU A 452 -13.80 -24.67 -21.82
CA LEU A 452 -13.61 -26.00 -21.22
C LEU A 452 -14.73 -26.36 -20.24
N GLU A 453 -15.14 -25.42 -19.38
CA GLU A 453 -16.28 -25.64 -18.46
C GLU A 453 -17.62 -25.93 -19.19
N ARG A 454 -17.70 -25.59 -20.47
CA ARG A 454 -18.88 -25.80 -21.33
C ARG A 454 -18.71 -26.92 -22.34
N ASP A 455 -17.64 -27.72 -22.28
CA ASP A 455 -17.27 -28.71 -23.31
C ASP A 455 -17.26 -28.14 -24.73
N TYR A 456 -16.85 -26.88 -24.86
CA TYR A 456 -16.88 -26.16 -26.14
C TYR A 456 -15.47 -25.89 -26.64
N LYS A 457 -15.17 -26.28 -27.90
CA LYS A 457 -13.90 -26.00 -28.59
C LYS A 457 -12.66 -26.41 -27.81
N ILE A 458 -12.67 -27.58 -27.22
CA ILE A 458 -11.65 -28.07 -26.27
C ILE A 458 -10.23 -27.90 -26.83
N ASP A 459 -9.98 -28.31 -28.10
CA ASP A 459 -8.64 -28.21 -28.71
C ASP A 459 -8.15 -26.75 -28.76
N GLN A 460 -9.02 -25.80 -29.17
CA GLN A 460 -8.68 -24.39 -29.24
C GLN A 460 -8.49 -23.78 -27.81
N ALA A 461 -9.25 -24.26 -26.85
CA ALA A 461 -9.10 -23.84 -25.48
C ALA A 461 -7.74 -24.28 -24.89
N MET A 462 -7.33 -25.53 -25.19
CA MET A 462 -6.01 -26.03 -24.78
C MET A 462 -4.88 -25.22 -25.40
N GLU A 463 -4.92 -24.93 -26.71
CA GLU A 463 -3.93 -24.05 -27.37
C GLU A 463 -3.84 -22.67 -26.73
N MET A 464 -4.98 -22.06 -26.37
CA MET A 464 -5.01 -20.75 -25.70
C MET A 464 -4.41 -20.83 -24.32
N LEU A 465 -4.66 -21.88 -23.51
CA LEU A 465 -4.07 -22.05 -22.18
C LEU A 465 -2.57 -22.30 -22.24
N GLU A 466 -2.11 -23.12 -23.18
CA GLU A 466 -0.68 -23.34 -23.41
C GLU A 466 0.03 -22.02 -23.76
N LYS A 467 -0.59 -21.20 -24.63
CA LYS A 467 -0.08 -19.87 -24.96
C LYS A 467 -0.08 -18.95 -23.73
N ALA A 468 -1.15 -18.91 -22.96
CA ALA A 468 -1.23 -18.10 -21.73
C ALA A 468 -0.14 -18.50 -20.72
N TYR A 469 0.06 -19.81 -20.54
CA TYR A 469 1.10 -20.32 -19.65
C TYR A 469 2.52 -20.01 -20.17
N ALA A 470 2.75 -20.11 -21.48
CA ALA A 470 4.04 -19.72 -22.07
C ALA A 470 4.36 -18.23 -21.81
N LEU A 471 3.35 -17.36 -21.89
CA LEU A 471 3.48 -15.93 -21.61
C LEU A 471 3.70 -15.62 -20.11
N ARG A 472 3.08 -16.40 -19.19
CA ARG A 472 3.10 -16.17 -17.75
C ARG A 472 3.19 -17.47 -16.93
N SER A 473 4.26 -18.22 -17.11
CA SER A 473 4.45 -19.53 -16.48
C SER A 473 4.53 -19.53 -14.93
N ASN A 474 4.73 -18.38 -14.31
CA ASN A 474 4.77 -18.22 -12.84
C ASN A 474 3.51 -17.55 -12.27
N ASP A 475 2.48 -17.36 -13.09
CA ASP A 475 1.18 -16.91 -12.61
C ASP A 475 0.42 -18.11 -12.04
N PRO A 476 0.01 -18.09 -10.77
CA PRO A 476 -0.63 -19.25 -10.13
C PRO A 476 -2.00 -19.57 -10.73
N TYR A 477 -2.79 -18.56 -11.10
CA TYR A 477 -4.12 -18.75 -11.68
C TYR A 477 -4.07 -19.36 -13.07
N ILE A 478 -3.13 -18.92 -13.91
CA ILE A 478 -2.92 -19.51 -15.24
C ILE A 478 -2.35 -20.93 -15.10
N THR A 479 -1.48 -21.16 -14.11
CA THR A 479 -0.92 -22.49 -13.82
C THR A 479 -1.99 -23.45 -13.32
N ASP A 480 -2.93 -23.00 -12.48
CA ASP A 480 -4.09 -23.77 -12.05
C ASP A 480 -5.01 -24.09 -13.22
N SER A 481 -5.36 -23.08 -14.03
CA SER A 481 -6.28 -23.26 -15.15
C SER A 481 -5.79 -24.28 -16.18
N ILE A 482 -4.50 -24.28 -16.55
CA ILE A 482 -3.96 -25.30 -17.47
C ILE A 482 -3.93 -26.69 -16.81
N GLY A 483 -3.65 -26.77 -15.51
CA GLY A 483 -3.71 -28.02 -14.77
C GLY A 483 -5.13 -28.59 -14.71
N TRP A 484 -6.12 -27.73 -14.45
CA TRP A 484 -7.53 -28.10 -14.47
C TRP A 484 -8.00 -28.52 -15.85
N ALA A 485 -7.53 -27.84 -16.92
CA ALA A 485 -7.80 -28.22 -18.28
C ALA A 485 -7.33 -29.67 -18.59
N TYR A 486 -6.12 -30.03 -18.16
CA TYR A 486 -5.63 -31.40 -18.28
C TYR A 486 -6.47 -32.40 -17.46
N TYR A 487 -7.00 -31.99 -16.30
CA TYR A 487 -7.92 -32.83 -15.52
C TYR A 487 -9.24 -33.09 -16.28
N LEU A 488 -9.84 -32.07 -16.90
CA LEU A 488 -11.09 -32.19 -17.66
C LEU A 488 -10.97 -33.10 -18.89
N ILE A 489 -9.80 -33.11 -19.52
CA ILE A 489 -9.51 -34.07 -20.64
C ILE A 489 -8.94 -35.42 -20.14
N GLU A 490 -9.07 -35.72 -18.83
CA GLU A 490 -8.66 -36.96 -18.17
C GLU A 490 -7.15 -37.26 -18.21
N ASN A 491 -6.30 -36.28 -18.54
CA ASN A 491 -4.85 -36.42 -18.47
C ASN A 491 -4.33 -36.05 -17.06
N TYR A 492 -4.62 -36.89 -16.07
CA TYR A 492 -4.36 -36.64 -14.66
C TYR A 492 -2.87 -36.52 -14.32
N ILE A 493 -1.98 -37.10 -15.12
CA ILE A 493 -0.51 -37.03 -14.90
C ILE A 493 -0.01 -35.63 -15.24
N GLU A 494 -0.38 -35.06 -16.39
CA GLU A 494 -0.02 -33.68 -16.70
C GLU A 494 -0.77 -32.70 -15.80
N ALA A 495 -2.03 -32.98 -15.45
CA ALA A 495 -2.78 -32.18 -14.49
C ALA A 495 -2.04 -32.05 -13.15
N GLU A 496 -1.54 -33.15 -12.57
CA GLU A 496 -0.77 -33.12 -11.31
C GLU A 496 0.46 -32.21 -11.40
N LYS A 497 1.18 -32.27 -12.50
CA LYS A 497 2.40 -31.47 -12.70
C LYS A 497 2.13 -29.96 -12.59
N TYR A 498 1.07 -29.47 -13.22
CA TYR A 498 0.71 -28.05 -13.22
C TYR A 498 0.05 -27.64 -11.90
N ILE A 499 -0.92 -28.41 -11.39
CA ILE A 499 -1.61 -28.06 -10.15
C ILE A 499 -0.66 -28.11 -8.95
N LYS A 500 0.26 -29.05 -8.88
CA LYS A 500 1.29 -29.06 -7.84
C LYS A 500 2.11 -27.77 -7.86
N LYS A 501 2.48 -27.28 -9.04
CA LYS A 501 3.17 -25.99 -9.17
C LYS A 501 2.27 -24.82 -8.74
N ALA A 502 0.97 -24.85 -9.06
CA ALA A 502 0.03 -23.82 -8.62
C ALA A 502 -0.09 -23.78 -7.09
N VAL A 503 -0.17 -24.95 -6.42
CA VAL A 503 -0.13 -25.04 -4.95
C VAL A 503 1.18 -24.49 -4.38
N GLU A 504 2.33 -24.74 -5.00
CA GLU A 504 3.61 -24.17 -4.56
C GLU A 504 3.64 -22.64 -4.69
N LEU A 505 2.97 -22.07 -5.69
CA LEU A 505 2.87 -20.62 -5.93
C LEU A 505 1.81 -19.96 -5.03
N MET A 506 0.73 -20.67 -4.69
CA MET A 506 -0.42 -20.17 -3.92
C MET A 506 -0.92 -21.25 -2.94
N PRO A 507 -0.15 -21.53 -1.87
CA PRO A 507 -0.43 -22.64 -0.96
C PRO A 507 -1.72 -22.48 -0.14
N GLU A 508 -2.20 -21.25 0.07
CA GLU A 508 -3.37 -20.94 0.88
C GLU A 508 -4.65 -20.66 0.04
N ASP A 509 -4.61 -20.92 -1.27
CA ASP A 509 -5.81 -20.76 -2.11
C ASP A 509 -6.74 -21.96 -2.00
N PRO A 510 -8.03 -21.77 -1.61
CA PRO A 510 -8.97 -22.88 -1.43
C PRO A 510 -9.24 -23.65 -2.74
N THR A 511 -9.36 -22.96 -3.88
CA THR A 511 -9.70 -23.57 -5.17
C THR A 511 -8.55 -24.43 -5.69
N VAL A 512 -7.33 -23.92 -5.65
CA VAL A 512 -6.14 -24.65 -6.09
C VAL A 512 -5.91 -25.91 -5.27
N ASN A 513 -6.12 -25.85 -3.94
CA ASN A 513 -6.00 -27.00 -3.06
C ASN A 513 -7.14 -28.03 -3.29
N ASP A 514 -8.36 -27.57 -3.60
CA ASP A 514 -9.47 -28.44 -3.98
C ASP A 514 -9.17 -29.18 -5.29
N HIS A 515 -8.77 -28.47 -6.34
CA HIS A 515 -8.34 -29.04 -7.61
C HIS A 515 -7.23 -30.09 -7.43
N TYR A 516 -6.25 -29.81 -6.57
CA TYR A 516 -5.19 -30.78 -6.30
C TYR A 516 -5.72 -32.04 -5.60
N GLY A 517 -6.64 -31.87 -4.67
CA GLY A 517 -7.35 -33.01 -4.04
C GLY A 517 -8.08 -33.86 -5.07
N ASP A 518 -8.79 -33.25 -6.00
CA ASP A 518 -9.55 -33.93 -7.06
C ASP A 518 -8.63 -34.74 -7.98
N ILE A 519 -7.51 -34.17 -8.40
CA ILE A 519 -6.51 -34.85 -9.24
C ILE A 519 -5.88 -36.02 -8.50
N LEU A 520 -5.50 -35.83 -7.23
CA LEU A 520 -4.93 -36.91 -6.42
C LEU A 520 -5.91 -38.06 -6.24
N TRP A 521 -7.21 -37.76 -6.10
CA TRP A 521 -8.24 -38.79 -6.04
C TRP A 521 -8.32 -39.60 -7.34
N LYS A 522 -8.37 -38.95 -8.49
CA LYS A 522 -8.35 -39.63 -9.80
C LYS A 522 -7.07 -40.45 -10.05
N LEU A 523 -5.96 -40.08 -9.42
CA LEU A 523 -4.70 -40.85 -9.41
C LEU A 523 -4.67 -41.97 -8.36
N ASN A 524 -5.81 -42.29 -7.70
CA ASN A 524 -5.93 -43.29 -6.65
C ASN A 524 -5.11 -42.99 -5.37
N ARG A 525 -4.73 -41.74 -5.15
CA ARG A 525 -3.99 -41.26 -3.96
C ARG A 525 -4.96 -40.70 -2.92
N ASN A 526 -5.94 -41.46 -2.53
CA ASN A 526 -7.13 -41.05 -1.76
C ASN A 526 -6.80 -40.44 -0.38
N ILE A 527 -5.72 -40.90 0.28
CA ILE A 527 -5.30 -40.33 1.58
C ILE A 527 -4.77 -38.91 1.38
N GLN A 528 -3.97 -38.70 0.33
CA GLN A 528 -3.41 -37.38 0.04
C GLN A 528 -4.51 -36.42 -0.44
N ALA A 529 -5.47 -36.90 -1.27
CA ALA A 529 -6.63 -36.13 -1.69
C ALA A 529 -7.40 -35.58 -0.46
N ARG A 530 -7.72 -36.46 0.51
CA ARG A 530 -8.41 -36.06 1.74
C ARG A 530 -7.58 -35.09 2.59
N TYR A 531 -6.23 -35.17 2.55
CA TYR A 531 -5.38 -34.22 3.23
C TYR A 531 -5.58 -32.80 2.66
N PHE A 532 -5.54 -32.62 1.34
CA PHE A 532 -5.73 -31.31 0.71
C PHE A 532 -7.17 -30.80 0.88
N TRP A 533 -8.17 -31.63 0.76
CA TRP A 533 -9.57 -31.23 1.03
C TRP A 533 -9.78 -30.81 2.49
N ASN A 534 -9.21 -31.52 3.48
CA ASN A 534 -9.25 -31.08 4.88
C ASN A 534 -8.50 -29.76 5.10
N TYR A 535 -7.41 -29.53 4.38
CA TYR A 535 -6.66 -28.28 4.45
C TYR A 535 -7.51 -27.09 3.97
N VAL A 536 -8.28 -27.25 2.89
CA VAL A 536 -9.23 -26.21 2.41
C VAL A 536 -10.21 -25.79 3.52
N LEU A 537 -10.72 -26.73 4.34
CA LEU A 537 -11.64 -26.40 5.43
C LEU A 537 -11.01 -25.50 6.51
N SER A 538 -9.69 -25.50 6.63
CA SER A 538 -8.94 -24.69 7.59
C SER A 538 -8.60 -23.29 7.08
N LEU A 539 -8.82 -23.02 5.80
CA LEU A 539 -8.49 -21.74 5.18
C LEU A 539 -9.60 -20.71 5.44
N ASP A 540 -9.19 -19.50 5.85
CA ASP A 540 -10.13 -18.41 6.16
C ASP A 540 -10.88 -17.93 4.91
N ASP A 541 -10.23 -17.96 3.74
CA ASP A 541 -10.79 -17.50 2.46
C ASP A 541 -11.72 -18.53 1.78
N ALA A 542 -11.87 -19.74 2.34
CA ALA A 542 -12.81 -20.73 1.82
C ALA A 542 -14.25 -20.33 2.14
N ASP A 543 -15.06 -20.07 1.11
CA ASP A 543 -16.47 -19.74 1.29
C ASP A 543 -17.31 -20.97 1.70
N GLU A 544 -18.54 -20.73 2.16
CA GLU A 544 -19.41 -21.80 2.68
C GLU A 544 -19.81 -22.82 1.61
N ASP A 545 -19.89 -22.42 0.33
CA ASP A 545 -20.25 -23.33 -0.75
C ASP A 545 -19.07 -24.28 -1.04
N ILE A 546 -17.85 -23.76 -1.06
CA ILE A 546 -16.63 -24.59 -1.18
C ILE A 546 -16.55 -25.55 0.00
N LYS A 547 -16.69 -25.08 1.23
CA LYS A 547 -16.65 -25.93 2.46
C LYS A 547 -17.68 -27.04 2.42
N LYS A 548 -18.91 -26.75 1.95
CA LYS A 548 -19.97 -27.74 1.81
C LYS A 548 -19.60 -28.84 0.81
N ASN A 549 -19.10 -28.47 -0.37
CA ASN A 549 -18.69 -29.43 -1.39
C ASN A 549 -17.49 -30.28 -0.90
N ILE A 550 -16.53 -29.67 -0.25
CA ILE A 550 -15.37 -30.36 0.32
C ILE A 550 -15.79 -31.41 1.36
N ASN A 551 -16.74 -31.10 2.23
CA ASN A 551 -17.23 -32.07 3.22
C ASN A 551 -17.84 -33.32 2.54
N ILE A 552 -18.51 -33.16 1.42
CA ILE A 552 -19.05 -34.30 0.62
C ILE A 552 -17.88 -35.11 0.06
N LYS A 553 -16.90 -34.44 -0.60
CA LYS A 553 -15.71 -35.10 -1.19
C LYS A 553 -14.89 -35.90 -0.15
N ILE A 554 -14.75 -35.38 1.08
CA ILE A 554 -14.02 -36.08 2.16
C ILE A 554 -14.69 -37.39 2.54
N ILE A 555 -16.03 -37.42 2.59
CA ILE A 555 -16.80 -38.59 3.02
C ILE A 555 -16.94 -39.60 1.87
N GLU A 556 -17.42 -39.12 0.74
CA GLU A 556 -17.89 -39.96 -0.37
C GLU A 556 -16.84 -40.12 -1.49
N GLY A 557 -15.83 -39.24 -1.54
CA GLY A 557 -14.90 -39.11 -2.64
C GLY A 557 -15.54 -38.36 -3.82
N LEU A 558 -14.88 -38.39 -4.97
CA LEU A 558 -15.47 -37.87 -6.18
C LEU A 558 -16.43 -38.91 -6.75
N HIS A 559 -17.70 -38.53 -6.91
CA HIS A 559 -18.64 -39.35 -7.67
C HIS A 559 -18.17 -39.41 -9.13
N ASN A 560 -18.18 -40.61 -9.72
CA ASN A 560 -17.99 -40.77 -11.17
C ASN A 560 -19.19 -40.11 -11.88
N SER A 561 -19.00 -38.89 -12.35
CA SER A 561 -19.95 -38.19 -13.22
C SER A 561 -19.79 -38.75 -14.64
#